data_aae7abe2f54ecb43e6c618012cb068dc
#
_entry.id   aae7abe2f54ecb43e6c618012cb068dc
#
_cell.length_a   1.000
_cell.length_b   1.000
_cell.length_c   1.000
_cell.angle_alpha   90.00
_cell.angle_beta   90.00
_cell.angle_gamma   90.00
#
_symmetry.space_group_name_H-M   'P 1'
#
loop_
_entity.id
_entity.type
_entity.pdbx_description
1 polymer ?
#
loop_
_entity_poly.entity_id
_entity_poly.type
_entity_poly.pdbx_seq_one_letter_code
_entity_poly.pdbx_strand_id
1 'polypeptide(L)'
;ALITTGVDPTSLIQNNYPNYYEASAQLYETFQQWSSSSAIFVGFNNINFDEPFLRQALYQNLLPEIYMTVTNNNVRMDVFDILRLVSVYSPEHIKFNTDDQGYPILKLDEISKLNNISINYDAGPHDAVFDSLITLELNKILNIRCPKIWNSAYEFRHRDTPKRFMLDNLVFTNTTFWGRRPTIKAQTLIGGIPSRNHHYLVYNLLFDPVKIIELEDKDLIKKMNDGAKRIC
;
A
#
# COMPACT_ATOMS: atom_id res chain seq x y z
N ALA A 1 9.56 -14.61 -14.73
CA ALA A 1 8.23 -14.14 -15.17
C ALA A 1 7.57 -15.16 -16.09
N LEU A 2 8.12 -15.46 -17.27
CA LEU A 2 7.50 -16.36 -18.26
C LEU A 2 7.11 -17.74 -17.72
N ILE A 3 7.97 -18.36 -16.90
CA ILE A 3 7.69 -19.67 -16.28
C ILE A 3 6.54 -19.56 -15.27
N THR A 4 6.45 -18.45 -14.56
CA THR A 4 5.44 -18.24 -13.50
C THR A 4 4.08 -17.85 -14.07
N THR A 5 4.07 -17.03 -15.13
CA THR A 5 2.84 -16.53 -15.76
C THR A 5 2.33 -17.42 -16.88
N GLY A 6 3.15 -18.36 -17.38
CA GLY A 6 2.80 -19.21 -18.53
C GLY A 6 2.71 -18.47 -19.87
N VAL A 7 3.11 -17.20 -19.93
CA VAL A 7 3.06 -16.40 -21.17
C VAL A 7 4.13 -16.88 -22.14
N ASP A 8 3.71 -17.31 -23.32
CA ASP A 8 4.63 -17.62 -24.41
C ASP A 8 5.14 -16.33 -25.08
N PRO A 9 6.46 -16.06 -25.06
CA PRO A 9 7.02 -14.87 -25.70
C PRO A 9 6.74 -14.81 -27.21
N THR A 10 6.57 -15.92 -27.86
CA THR A 10 6.24 -15.95 -29.30
C THR A 10 4.83 -15.44 -29.57
N SER A 11 3.89 -15.66 -28.65
CA SER A 11 2.54 -15.15 -28.76
C SER A 11 2.48 -13.61 -28.72
N LEU A 12 3.40 -12.98 -27.99
CA LEU A 12 3.49 -11.51 -27.93
C LEU A 12 3.85 -10.90 -29.29
N ILE A 13 4.71 -11.59 -30.06
CA ILE A 13 5.11 -11.16 -31.40
C ILE A 13 4.00 -11.47 -32.40
N GLN A 14 3.45 -12.69 -32.37
CA GLN A 14 2.43 -13.16 -33.33
C GLN A 14 1.11 -12.36 -33.23
N ASN A 15 0.73 -11.91 -32.03
CA ASN A 15 -0.51 -11.16 -31.80
C ASN A 15 -0.36 -9.65 -32.03
N ASN A 16 0.81 -9.21 -32.53
CA ASN A 16 1.08 -7.81 -32.83
C ASN A 16 0.73 -6.84 -31.66
N TYR A 17 1.07 -7.25 -30.44
CA TYR A 17 0.91 -6.38 -29.26
C TYR A 17 1.77 -5.13 -29.41
N PRO A 18 1.34 -4.00 -28.81
CA PRO A 18 2.09 -2.76 -28.85
C PRO A 18 3.48 -2.96 -28.24
N ASN A 19 4.48 -2.31 -28.82
CA ASN A 19 5.80 -2.27 -28.22
C ASN A 19 5.80 -1.47 -26.90
N TYR A 20 6.93 -1.50 -26.18
CA TYR A 20 7.01 -0.89 -24.85
C TYR A 20 6.69 0.61 -24.83
N TYR A 21 7.11 1.36 -25.87
CA TYR A 21 6.79 2.78 -26.00
C TYR A 21 5.29 2.99 -26.28
N GLU A 22 4.75 2.27 -27.26
CA GLU A 22 3.33 2.36 -27.62
C GLU A 22 2.41 2.00 -26.46
N ALA A 23 2.73 0.91 -25.74
CA ALA A 23 2.00 0.51 -24.53
C ALA A 23 2.07 1.58 -23.44
N SER A 24 3.25 2.18 -23.22
CA SER A 24 3.43 3.24 -22.24
C SER A 24 2.68 4.52 -22.63
N ALA A 25 2.63 4.86 -23.91
CA ALA A 25 1.88 6.01 -24.42
C ALA A 25 0.37 5.83 -24.24
N GLN A 26 -0.17 4.65 -24.56
CA GLN A 26 -1.58 4.32 -24.36
C GLN A 26 -1.96 4.35 -22.86
N LEU A 27 -1.13 3.80 -21.98
CA LEU A 27 -1.32 3.90 -20.55
C LEU A 27 -1.30 5.36 -20.08
N TYR A 28 -0.37 6.17 -20.57
CA TYR A 28 -0.28 7.57 -20.23
C TYR A 28 -1.56 8.33 -20.60
N GLU A 29 -2.06 8.18 -21.81
CA GLU A 29 -3.31 8.80 -22.25
C GLU A 29 -4.50 8.38 -21.39
N THR A 30 -4.60 7.07 -21.08
CA THR A 30 -5.64 6.52 -20.20
C THR A 30 -5.58 7.13 -18.81
N PHE A 31 -4.39 7.18 -18.21
CA PHE A 31 -4.20 7.78 -16.88
C PHE A 31 -4.44 9.29 -16.88
N GLN A 32 -4.08 10.01 -17.95
CA GLN A 32 -4.42 11.43 -18.08
C GLN A 32 -5.93 11.64 -18.05
N GLN A 33 -6.70 10.84 -18.79
CA GLN A 33 -8.17 10.92 -18.78
C GLN A 33 -8.73 10.66 -17.38
N TRP A 34 -8.29 9.62 -16.70
CA TRP A 34 -8.76 9.28 -15.36
C TRP A 34 -8.33 10.30 -14.30
N SER A 35 -7.15 10.88 -14.43
CA SER A 35 -6.60 11.83 -13.47
C SER A 35 -7.14 13.25 -13.64
N SER A 36 -7.93 13.53 -14.66
CA SER A 36 -8.48 14.87 -14.92
C SER A 36 -9.55 15.33 -13.93
N SER A 37 -10.13 14.42 -13.15
CA SER A 37 -11.32 14.66 -12.32
C SER A 37 -11.30 14.07 -10.91
N SER A 38 -10.18 14.17 -10.20
CA SER A 38 -10.09 13.69 -8.81
C SER A 38 -10.42 12.19 -8.64
N ALA A 39 -9.67 11.33 -9.29
CA ALA A 39 -9.86 9.88 -9.25
C ALA A 39 -9.27 9.25 -7.97
N ILE A 40 -9.81 8.08 -7.59
CA ILE A 40 -9.24 7.19 -6.59
C ILE A 40 -8.66 5.98 -7.31
N PHE A 41 -7.33 5.83 -7.27
CA PHE A 41 -6.64 4.68 -7.84
C PHE A 41 -6.55 3.57 -6.79
N VAL A 42 -7.19 2.44 -7.07
CA VAL A 42 -7.29 1.30 -6.16
C VAL A 42 -6.66 0.08 -6.80
N GLY A 43 -5.84 -0.65 -6.06
CA GLY A 43 -5.24 -1.90 -6.52
C GLY A 43 -4.86 -2.81 -5.36
N PHE A 44 -4.19 -3.90 -5.66
CA PHE A 44 -3.66 -4.84 -4.68
C PHE A 44 -2.13 -4.78 -4.66
N ASN A 45 -1.55 -4.24 -3.61
CA ASN A 45 -0.13 -3.91 -3.49
C ASN A 45 0.37 -2.94 -4.57
N ASN A 46 -0.54 -2.16 -5.14
CA ASN A 46 -0.28 -1.25 -6.25
C ASN A 46 0.67 -0.10 -5.89
N ILE A 47 0.62 0.39 -4.66
CA ILE A 47 1.48 1.50 -4.21
C ILE A 47 2.95 1.08 -4.19
N ASN A 48 3.25 -0.16 -3.82
CA ASN A 48 4.62 -0.66 -3.72
C ASN A 48 5.10 -1.41 -4.98
N PHE A 49 4.20 -1.80 -5.88
CA PHE A 49 4.55 -2.58 -7.05
C PHE A 49 4.15 -1.88 -8.37
N ASP A 50 2.87 -1.78 -8.68
CA ASP A 50 2.40 -1.29 -9.99
C ASP A 50 2.79 0.17 -10.26
N GLU A 51 2.64 1.05 -9.27
CA GLU A 51 2.98 2.47 -9.43
C GLU A 51 4.47 2.74 -9.68
N PRO A 52 5.42 2.12 -8.97
CA PRO A 52 6.83 2.21 -9.32
C PRO A 52 7.14 1.78 -10.75
N PHE A 53 6.53 0.68 -11.22
CA PHE A 53 6.68 0.23 -12.60
C PHE A 53 6.07 1.21 -13.59
N LEU A 54 4.87 1.72 -13.34
CA LEU A 54 4.24 2.74 -14.18
C LEU A 54 5.13 3.99 -14.28
N ARG A 55 5.60 4.51 -13.15
CA ARG A 55 6.47 5.69 -13.13
C ARG A 55 7.77 5.46 -13.89
N GLN A 56 8.36 4.28 -13.73
CA GLN A 56 9.58 3.91 -14.46
C GLN A 56 9.32 3.83 -15.97
N ALA A 57 8.20 3.23 -16.39
CA ALA A 57 7.81 3.14 -17.79
C ALA A 57 7.60 4.52 -18.42
N LEU A 58 6.88 5.41 -17.73
CA LEU A 58 6.65 6.79 -18.20
C LEU A 58 7.95 7.58 -18.29
N TYR A 59 8.81 7.48 -17.25
CA TYR A 59 10.11 8.14 -17.23
C TYR A 59 11.04 7.69 -18.36
N GLN A 60 11.17 6.39 -18.58
CA GLN A 60 12.03 5.82 -19.62
C GLN A 60 11.57 6.21 -21.04
N ASN A 61 10.27 6.40 -21.22
CA ASN A 61 9.69 6.81 -22.50
C ASN A 61 9.52 8.32 -22.65
N LEU A 62 10.10 9.12 -21.74
CA LEU A 62 10.06 10.59 -21.73
C LEU A 62 8.63 11.14 -21.72
N LEU A 63 7.68 10.43 -21.13
CA LEU A 63 6.31 10.88 -20.96
C LEU A 63 6.22 11.72 -19.69
N PRO A 64 5.64 12.94 -19.75
CA PRO A 64 5.56 13.83 -18.59
C PRO A 64 4.53 13.32 -17.54
N GLU A 65 4.47 13.99 -16.39
CA GLU A 65 3.46 13.73 -15.34
C GLU A 65 3.47 12.31 -14.75
N ILE A 66 4.65 11.80 -14.46
CA ILE A 66 4.85 10.43 -13.89
C ILE A 66 4.15 10.18 -12.54
N TYR A 67 3.59 11.22 -11.90
CA TYR A 67 2.90 11.17 -10.62
C TYR A 67 1.38 11.35 -10.73
N MET A 68 0.78 11.02 -11.86
CA MET A 68 -0.65 11.22 -12.14
C MET A 68 -1.59 10.63 -11.08
N THR A 69 -1.20 9.54 -10.41
CA THR A 69 -2.02 8.91 -9.36
C THR A 69 -2.11 9.73 -8.07
N VAL A 70 -1.31 10.78 -7.89
CA VAL A 70 -1.25 11.60 -6.66
C VAL A 70 -1.27 13.11 -6.91
N THR A 71 -1.28 13.55 -8.16
CA THR A 71 -1.46 14.95 -8.56
C THR A 71 -2.93 15.24 -8.81
N ASN A 72 -3.29 16.52 -9.00
CA ASN A 72 -4.65 16.95 -9.36
C ASN A 72 -5.77 16.46 -8.41
N ASN A 73 -5.49 16.41 -7.11
CA ASN A 73 -6.37 15.84 -6.07
C ASN A 73 -6.67 14.34 -6.24
N ASN A 74 -5.92 13.65 -7.06
CA ASN A 74 -5.98 12.20 -7.14
C ASN A 74 -5.44 11.57 -5.86
N VAL A 75 -6.01 10.45 -5.48
CA VAL A 75 -5.65 9.71 -4.27
C VAL A 75 -5.54 8.22 -4.56
N ARG A 76 -4.87 7.51 -3.66
CA ARG A 76 -4.60 6.08 -3.78
C ARG A 76 -5.18 5.31 -2.60
N MET A 77 -5.61 4.09 -2.87
CA MET A 77 -5.93 3.10 -1.85
C MET A 77 -5.30 1.76 -2.24
N ASP A 78 -4.79 1.04 -1.26
CA ASP A 78 -4.20 -0.27 -1.46
C ASP A 78 -4.98 -1.32 -0.68
N VAL A 79 -5.65 -2.22 -1.39
CA VAL A 79 -6.47 -3.29 -0.79
C VAL A 79 -5.61 -4.25 0.05
N PHE A 80 -4.34 -4.43 -0.33
CA PHE A 80 -3.41 -5.24 0.45
C PHE A 80 -3.13 -4.64 1.83
N ASP A 81 -2.96 -3.32 1.93
CA ASP A 81 -2.77 -2.65 3.22
C ASP A 81 -4.05 -2.68 4.07
N ILE A 82 -5.23 -2.56 3.46
CA ILE A 82 -6.51 -2.75 4.15
C ILE A 82 -6.60 -4.16 4.72
N LEU A 83 -6.27 -5.19 3.94
CA LEU A 83 -6.24 -6.58 4.40
C LEU A 83 -5.27 -6.81 5.55
N ARG A 84 -4.09 -6.18 5.52
CA ARG A 84 -3.14 -6.20 6.64
C ARG A 84 -3.81 -5.70 7.93
N LEU A 85 -4.51 -4.58 7.87
CA LEU A 85 -5.23 -4.04 9.03
C LEU A 85 -6.38 -4.95 9.46
N VAL A 86 -7.14 -5.51 8.52
CA VAL A 86 -8.22 -6.46 8.80
C VAL A 86 -7.68 -7.71 9.49
N SER A 87 -6.54 -8.24 9.05
CA SER A 87 -5.92 -9.42 9.66
C SER A 87 -5.48 -9.20 11.12
N VAL A 88 -5.33 -7.95 11.55
CA VAL A 88 -4.94 -7.59 12.92
C VAL A 88 -6.15 -7.21 13.77
N TYR A 89 -7.06 -6.41 13.23
CA TYR A 89 -8.12 -5.75 14.01
C TYR A 89 -9.51 -6.37 13.85
N SER A 90 -9.71 -7.21 12.83
CA SER A 90 -11.01 -7.86 12.55
C SER A 90 -10.81 -9.17 11.78
N PRO A 91 -9.94 -10.09 12.25
CA PRO A 91 -9.57 -11.31 11.53
C PRO A 91 -10.75 -12.27 11.30
N GLU A 92 -11.81 -12.14 12.09
CA GLU A 92 -13.01 -12.97 12.01
C GLU A 92 -13.87 -12.72 10.76
N HIS A 93 -13.68 -11.59 10.09
CA HIS A 93 -14.51 -11.18 8.94
C HIS A 93 -14.00 -11.68 7.59
N ILE A 94 -12.70 -12.01 7.51
CA ILE A 94 -12.05 -12.50 6.29
C ILE A 94 -11.26 -13.75 6.64
N LYS A 95 -11.42 -14.81 5.86
CA LYS A 95 -10.67 -16.05 6.03
C LYS A 95 -9.28 -15.91 5.44
N PHE A 96 -8.27 -16.30 6.20
CA PHE A 96 -6.87 -16.34 5.81
C PHE A 96 -6.28 -17.72 6.06
N ASN A 97 -5.40 -18.18 5.18
CA ASN A 97 -4.42 -19.22 5.56
C ASN A 97 -3.35 -18.56 6.42
N THR A 98 -2.68 -19.37 7.23
CA THR A 98 -1.56 -18.93 8.05
C THR A 98 -0.29 -19.67 7.67
N ASP A 99 0.85 -19.02 7.88
CA ASP A 99 2.14 -19.68 7.78
C ASP A 99 2.44 -20.51 9.05
N ASP A 100 3.60 -21.18 9.07
CA ASP A 100 4.03 -22.04 10.20
C ASP A 100 4.18 -21.28 11.52
N GLN A 101 4.20 -19.96 11.49
CA GLN A 101 4.29 -19.08 12.66
C GLN A 101 2.93 -18.50 13.07
N GLY A 102 1.86 -18.86 12.36
CA GLY A 102 0.50 -18.38 12.61
C GLY A 102 0.19 -17.00 11.99
N TYR A 103 1.07 -16.43 11.16
CA TYR A 103 0.81 -15.16 10.49
C TYR A 103 -0.01 -15.34 9.20
N PRO A 104 -0.94 -14.42 8.90
CA PRO A 104 -1.80 -14.54 7.75
C PRO A 104 -1.03 -14.46 6.42
N ILE A 105 -1.41 -15.33 5.49
CA ILE A 105 -0.94 -15.32 4.11
C ILE A 105 -1.89 -14.46 3.29
N LEU A 106 -1.39 -13.31 2.82
CA LEU A 106 -2.18 -12.30 2.12
C LEU A 106 -1.97 -12.37 0.60
N LYS A 107 -2.13 -13.57 0.02
CA LYS A 107 -2.10 -13.74 -1.43
C LYS A 107 -3.50 -13.64 -2.00
N LEU A 108 -3.66 -12.88 -3.07
CA LEU A 108 -4.96 -12.57 -3.67
C LEU A 108 -5.72 -13.82 -4.08
N ASP A 109 -5.04 -14.77 -4.73
CA ASP A 109 -5.61 -16.04 -5.19
C ASP A 109 -6.06 -16.96 -4.03
N GLU A 110 -5.31 -17.01 -2.93
CA GLU A 110 -5.66 -17.77 -1.74
C GLU A 110 -6.86 -17.15 -1.03
N ILE A 111 -6.83 -15.82 -0.84
CA ILE A 111 -7.92 -15.10 -0.16
C ILE A 111 -9.21 -15.19 -0.96
N SER A 112 -9.14 -15.06 -2.28
CA SER A 112 -10.33 -15.15 -3.13
C SER A 112 -11.01 -16.53 -3.02
N LYS A 113 -10.23 -17.60 -3.07
CA LYS A 113 -10.72 -18.98 -2.91
C LYS A 113 -11.35 -19.22 -1.55
N LEU A 114 -10.66 -18.84 -0.46
CA LEU A 114 -11.14 -19.04 0.91
C LEU A 114 -12.43 -18.26 1.23
N ASN A 115 -12.62 -17.11 0.61
CA ASN A 115 -13.78 -16.25 0.83
C ASN A 115 -14.86 -16.39 -0.23
N ASN A 116 -14.75 -17.40 -1.13
CA ASN A 116 -15.69 -17.69 -2.23
C ASN A 116 -15.90 -16.47 -3.15
N ILE A 117 -14.84 -15.73 -3.44
CA ILE A 117 -14.89 -14.63 -4.40
C ILE A 117 -14.73 -15.22 -5.79
N SER A 118 -15.77 -15.10 -6.59
CA SER A 118 -15.79 -15.56 -7.97
C SER A 118 -16.17 -14.44 -8.92
N ILE A 119 -15.61 -14.48 -10.11
CA ILE A 119 -15.93 -13.56 -11.21
C ILE A 119 -16.24 -14.37 -12.45
N ASN A 120 -17.08 -13.84 -13.31
CA ASN A 120 -17.36 -14.44 -14.62
C ASN A 120 -16.36 -13.89 -15.64
N TYR A 121 -15.18 -14.53 -15.73
CA TYR A 121 -14.13 -14.15 -16.65
C TYR A 121 -13.27 -15.39 -17.00
N ASP A 122 -13.01 -15.59 -18.28
CA ASP A 122 -12.37 -16.81 -18.83
C ASP A 122 -10.81 -16.85 -18.68
N ALA A 123 -10.30 -16.25 -17.65
CA ALA A 123 -8.88 -16.35 -17.29
C ALA A 123 -8.72 -16.72 -15.80
N GLY A 124 -7.49 -16.98 -15.39
CA GLY A 124 -7.16 -17.40 -14.03
C GLY A 124 -6.18 -16.46 -13.32
N PRO A 125 -5.71 -16.86 -12.14
CA PRO A 125 -4.72 -16.11 -11.38
C PRO A 125 -3.49 -15.76 -12.22
N HIS A 126 -2.95 -14.55 -11.96
CA HIS A 126 -1.84 -13.92 -12.71
C HIS A 126 -2.21 -13.36 -14.11
N ASP A 127 -3.48 -13.42 -14.51
CA ASP A 127 -4.00 -12.54 -15.56
C ASP A 127 -4.33 -11.18 -14.95
N ALA A 128 -3.88 -10.09 -15.56
CA ALA A 128 -3.99 -8.74 -15.01
C ALA A 128 -5.45 -8.28 -14.86
N VAL A 129 -6.32 -8.67 -15.80
CA VAL A 129 -7.75 -8.33 -15.75
C VAL A 129 -8.44 -9.15 -14.68
N PHE A 130 -8.15 -10.46 -14.62
CA PHE A 130 -8.67 -11.36 -13.59
C PHE A 130 -8.32 -10.84 -12.19
N ASP A 131 -7.05 -10.55 -11.92
CA ASP A 131 -6.57 -10.06 -10.63
C ASP A 131 -7.18 -8.69 -10.26
N SER A 132 -7.39 -7.81 -11.25
CA SER A 132 -8.07 -6.53 -11.05
C SER A 132 -9.55 -6.70 -10.67
N LEU A 133 -10.27 -7.59 -11.33
CA LEU A 133 -11.67 -7.88 -11.02
C LEU A 133 -11.82 -8.56 -9.65
N ILE A 134 -10.97 -9.51 -9.30
CA ILE A 134 -10.93 -10.11 -7.95
C ILE A 134 -10.62 -9.06 -6.89
N THR A 135 -9.69 -8.15 -7.16
CA THR A 135 -9.37 -7.03 -6.25
C THR A 135 -10.58 -6.12 -6.03
N LEU A 136 -11.33 -5.82 -7.08
CA LEU A 136 -12.56 -5.02 -6.99
C LEU A 136 -13.62 -5.70 -6.11
N GLU A 137 -13.87 -6.99 -6.33
CA GLU A 137 -14.85 -7.75 -5.52
C GLU A 137 -14.40 -7.87 -4.07
N LEU A 138 -13.11 -8.14 -3.83
CA LEU A 138 -12.54 -8.15 -2.48
C LEU A 138 -12.70 -6.80 -1.78
N ASN A 139 -12.44 -5.69 -2.49
CA ASN A 139 -12.63 -4.34 -1.94
C ASN A 139 -14.08 -4.07 -1.54
N LYS A 140 -15.07 -4.52 -2.34
CA LYS A 140 -16.49 -4.46 -1.99
C LYS A 140 -16.82 -5.26 -0.73
N ILE A 141 -16.28 -6.48 -0.62
CA ILE A 141 -16.46 -7.35 0.55
C ILE A 141 -15.87 -6.70 1.80
N LEU A 142 -14.68 -6.10 1.71
CA LEU A 142 -14.05 -5.39 2.82
C LEU A 142 -14.87 -4.20 3.29
N ASN A 143 -15.44 -3.44 2.36
CA ASN A 143 -16.34 -2.33 2.70
C ASN A 143 -17.60 -2.79 3.45
N ILE A 144 -18.16 -3.95 3.07
CA ILE A 144 -19.38 -4.50 3.69
C ILE A 144 -19.06 -5.15 5.05
N ARG A 145 -18.03 -6.00 5.12
CA ARG A 145 -17.73 -6.80 6.31
C ARG A 145 -16.87 -6.08 7.35
N CYS A 146 -16.00 -5.16 6.91
CA CYS A 146 -15.05 -4.43 7.76
C CYS A 146 -15.20 -2.90 7.61
N PRO A 147 -16.43 -2.34 7.71
CA PRO A 147 -16.68 -0.94 7.34
C PRO A 147 -15.85 0.06 8.14
N LYS A 148 -15.54 -0.22 9.40
CA LYS A 148 -14.71 0.68 10.23
C LYS A 148 -13.29 0.82 9.68
N ILE A 149 -12.65 -0.30 9.36
CA ILE A 149 -11.28 -0.31 8.80
C ILE A 149 -11.29 0.28 7.39
N TRP A 150 -12.26 -0.10 6.57
CA TRP A 150 -12.37 0.40 5.20
C TRP A 150 -12.61 1.91 5.17
N ASN A 151 -13.53 2.44 5.99
CA ASN A 151 -13.78 3.87 6.09
C ASN A 151 -12.56 4.63 6.60
N SER A 152 -11.83 4.10 7.59
CA SER A 152 -10.58 4.71 8.04
C SER A 152 -9.56 4.78 6.90
N ALA A 153 -9.36 3.69 6.15
CA ALA A 153 -8.47 3.70 4.99
C ALA A 153 -8.93 4.72 3.94
N TYR A 154 -10.25 4.81 3.70
CA TYR A 154 -10.84 5.78 2.79
C TYR A 154 -10.60 7.24 3.25
N GLU A 155 -10.69 7.54 4.52
CA GLU A 155 -10.39 8.86 5.09
C GLU A 155 -8.88 9.18 4.99
N PHE A 156 -8.03 8.21 5.32
CA PHE A 156 -6.57 8.36 5.30
C PHE A 156 -5.94 8.39 3.91
N ARG A 157 -6.72 8.21 2.83
CA ARG A 157 -6.25 8.37 1.45
C ARG A 157 -5.75 9.77 1.13
N HIS A 158 -6.24 10.79 1.83
CA HIS A 158 -5.80 12.17 1.65
C HIS A 158 -4.53 12.45 2.44
N ARG A 159 -3.58 13.13 1.79
CA ARG A 159 -2.24 13.40 2.33
C ARG A 159 -2.24 14.14 3.67
N ASP A 160 -3.22 15.01 3.90
CA ASP A 160 -3.28 15.83 5.12
C ASP A 160 -4.02 15.17 6.28
N THR A 161 -4.80 14.12 6.02
CA THR A 161 -5.57 13.43 7.06
C THR A 161 -4.69 12.81 8.14
N PRO A 162 -3.58 12.10 7.84
CA PRO A 162 -2.69 11.56 8.87
C PRO A 162 -2.12 12.65 9.78
N LYS A 163 -1.74 13.80 9.21
CA LYS A 163 -1.24 14.94 10.00
C LYS A 163 -2.29 15.46 10.97
N ARG A 164 -3.50 15.75 10.45
CA ARG A 164 -4.60 16.25 11.27
C ARG A 164 -4.96 15.26 12.37
N PHE A 165 -5.06 13.97 12.05
CA PHE A 165 -5.33 12.92 13.01
C PHE A 165 -4.29 12.89 14.14
N MET A 166 -2.99 12.98 13.82
CA MET A 166 -1.92 13.03 14.84
C MET A 166 -1.96 14.29 15.70
N LEU A 167 -2.41 15.42 15.15
CA LEU A 167 -2.56 16.68 15.91
C LEU A 167 -3.78 16.65 16.83
N ASP A 168 -4.87 16.03 16.39
CA ASP A 168 -6.14 15.98 17.12
C ASP A 168 -6.14 14.89 18.21
N ASN A 169 -5.21 13.94 18.16
CA ASN A 169 -5.12 12.81 19.09
C ASN A 169 -3.78 12.80 19.83
N LEU A 170 -3.82 13.09 21.13
CA LEU A 170 -2.61 13.07 21.97
C LEU A 170 -1.91 11.71 21.94
N VAL A 171 -2.68 10.63 21.90
CA VAL A 171 -2.18 9.25 21.79
C VAL A 171 -2.91 8.56 20.66
N PHE A 172 -2.16 7.89 19.80
CA PHE A 172 -2.71 7.09 18.71
C PHE A 172 -1.93 5.78 18.54
N THR A 173 -2.55 4.81 17.91
CA THR A 173 -1.88 3.56 17.55
C THR A 173 -1.34 3.63 16.13
N ASN A 174 -0.13 3.11 15.95
CA ASN A 174 0.49 2.91 14.65
C ASN A 174 0.82 1.43 14.46
N THR A 175 0.32 0.84 13.39
CA THR A 175 0.58 -0.56 13.04
C THR A 175 1.57 -0.60 11.88
N THR A 176 2.69 -1.23 12.12
CA THR A 176 3.73 -1.47 11.13
C THR A 176 3.88 -2.98 10.91
N PHE A 177 4.34 -3.37 9.72
CA PHE A 177 4.54 -4.77 9.39
C PHE A 177 5.99 -5.02 8.99
N TRP A 178 6.60 -6.02 9.61
CA TRP A 178 7.87 -6.60 9.18
C TRP A 178 7.56 -7.93 8.47
N GLY A 179 7.55 -7.91 7.15
CA GLY A 179 6.96 -9.01 6.39
C GLY A 179 5.48 -9.19 6.75
N ARG A 180 5.13 -10.35 7.33
CA ARG A 180 3.76 -10.66 7.79
C ARG A 180 3.51 -10.31 9.26
N ARG A 181 4.55 -9.98 10.02
CA ARG A 181 4.47 -9.74 11.48
C ARG A 181 3.99 -8.33 11.76
N PRO A 182 2.82 -8.15 12.40
CA PRO A 182 2.37 -6.84 12.83
C PRO A 182 3.11 -6.40 14.09
N THR A 183 3.35 -5.11 14.19
CA THR A 183 3.81 -4.45 15.42
C THR A 183 2.93 -3.24 15.67
N ILE A 184 2.18 -3.27 16.75
CA ILE A 184 1.30 -2.18 17.18
C ILE A 184 2.05 -1.36 18.23
N LYS A 185 2.12 -0.04 18.02
CA LYS A 185 2.77 0.89 18.93
C LYS A 185 1.80 2.00 19.31
N ALA A 186 1.67 2.26 20.61
CA ALA A 186 1.06 3.48 21.09
C ALA A 186 2.08 4.61 20.95
N GLN A 187 1.70 5.69 20.28
CA GLN A 187 2.59 6.80 19.95
C GLN A 187 1.93 8.15 20.23
N THR A 188 2.76 9.17 20.40
CA THR A 188 2.35 10.58 20.43
C THR A 188 3.17 11.39 19.43
N LEU A 189 2.58 12.44 18.88
CA LEU A 189 3.27 13.36 17.98
C LEU A 189 4.20 14.27 18.78
N ILE A 190 5.47 14.35 18.43
CA ILE A 190 6.41 15.33 18.98
C ILE A 190 6.44 16.58 18.10
N GLY A 191 6.50 16.43 16.78
CA GLY A 191 6.56 17.55 15.85
C GLY A 191 6.86 17.16 14.41
N GLY A 192 6.91 18.16 13.54
CA GLY A 192 7.37 18.00 12.17
C GLY A 192 8.89 18.09 12.06
N ILE A 193 9.47 17.47 11.05
CA ILE A 193 10.90 17.58 10.75
C ILE A 193 11.11 18.78 9.82
N PRO A 194 11.76 19.89 10.25
CA PRO A 194 11.86 21.13 9.47
C PRO A 194 12.51 20.94 8.10
N SER A 195 13.48 20.06 7.97
CA SER A 195 14.22 19.79 6.73
C SER A 195 13.52 18.83 5.78
N ARG A 196 12.35 18.26 6.17
CA ARG A 196 11.63 17.25 5.40
C ARG A 196 10.13 17.48 5.48
N ASN A 197 9.56 18.05 4.44
CA ASN A 197 8.11 18.23 4.35
C ASN A 197 7.39 16.88 4.51
N HIS A 198 6.28 16.89 5.26
CA HIS A 198 5.43 15.72 5.52
C HIS A 198 6.10 14.56 6.28
N HIS A 199 7.21 14.80 6.95
CA HIS A 199 7.81 13.86 7.90
C HIS A 199 7.54 14.35 9.32
N TYR A 200 7.09 13.42 10.16
CA TYR A 200 6.69 13.71 11.54
C TYR A 200 7.49 12.84 12.48
N LEU A 201 7.95 13.46 13.57
CA LEU A 201 8.60 12.76 14.67
C LEU A 201 7.53 12.32 15.66
N VAL A 202 7.43 11.02 15.90
CA VAL A 202 6.52 10.42 16.86
C VAL A 202 7.31 9.67 17.93
N TYR A 203 6.80 9.70 19.16
CA TYR A 203 7.41 8.99 20.27
C TYR A 203 6.64 7.70 20.58
N ASN A 204 7.36 6.61 20.77
CA ASN A 204 6.78 5.35 21.19
C ASN A 204 6.60 5.32 22.71
N LEU A 205 5.37 5.32 23.17
CA LEU A 205 4.99 5.40 24.58
C LEU A 205 5.30 4.12 25.39
N LEU A 206 5.79 3.08 24.74
CA LEU A 206 6.33 1.91 25.43
C LEU A 206 7.59 2.21 26.24
N PHE A 207 8.31 3.27 25.89
CA PHE A 207 9.55 3.68 26.54
C PHE A 207 9.31 4.88 27.43
N ASP A 208 10.02 4.92 28.58
CA ASP A 208 10.00 6.06 29.49
C ASP A 208 10.73 7.26 28.86
N PRO A 209 10.04 8.40 28.61
CA PRO A 209 10.65 9.56 27.98
C PRO A 209 11.72 10.23 28.85
N VAL A 210 11.62 10.14 30.18
CA VAL A 210 12.60 10.75 31.11
C VAL A 210 14.01 10.24 30.81
N LYS A 211 14.15 8.95 30.55
CA LYS A 211 15.44 8.32 30.20
C LYS A 211 16.08 8.86 28.91
N ILE A 212 15.32 9.58 28.10
CA ILE A 212 15.81 10.20 26.86
C ILE A 212 16.04 11.69 27.05
N ILE A 213 15.12 12.36 27.79
CA ILE A 213 15.20 13.80 28.06
C ILE A 213 16.43 14.15 28.92
N GLU A 214 16.82 13.25 29.82
CA GLU A 214 17.98 13.42 30.71
C GLU A 214 19.34 13.11 30.01
N LEU A 215 19.34 12.67 28.77
CA LEU A 215 20.59 12.40 28.03
C LEU A 215 21.22 13.70 27.55
N GLU A 216 22.54 13.75 27.63
CA GLU A 216 23.31 14.77 26.91
C GLU A 216 23.21 14.52 25.39
N ASP A 217 23.33 15.58 24.59
CA ASP A 217 23.19 15.51 23.12
C ASP A 217 24.09 14.44 22.49
N LYS A 218 25.32 14.23 23.01
CA LYS A 218 26.25 13.21 22.53
C LYS A 218 25.71 11.79 22.68
N ASP A 219 25.09 11.49 23.82
CA ASP A 219 24.55 10.17 24.13
C ASP A 219 23.23 9.94 23.39
N LEU A 220 22.45 11.00 23.21
CA LEU A 220 21.24 10.96 22.39
C LEU A 220 21.59 10.63 20.93
N ILE A 221 22.56 11.34 20.33
CA ILE A 221 23.01 11.09 18.95
C ILE A 221 23.54 9.65 18.80
N LYS A 222 24.32 9.17 19.78
CA LYS A 222 24.82 7.79 19.77
C LYS A 222 23.68 6.77 19.80
N LYS A 223 22.70 6.93 20.69
CA LYS A 223 21.51 6.05 20.76
C LYS A 223 20.68 6.08 19.47
N MET A 224 20.50 7.25 18.85
CA MET A 224 19.81 7.38 17.58
C MET A 224 20.54 6.61 16.47
N ASN A 225 21.87 6.72 16.38
CA ASN A 225 22.69 6.03 15.40
C ASN A 225 22.70 4.50 15.62
N ASP A 226 22.77 4.06 16.88
CA ASP A 226 22.74 2.64 17.24
C ASP A 226 21.33 2.03 17.02
N GLY A 227 20.28 2.81 17.25
CA GLY A 227 18.89 2.47 16.91
C GLY A 227 18.64 2.34 15.41
N ALA A 228 19.19 3.26 14.61
CA ALA A 228 19.09 3.23 13.16
C ALA A 228 19.74 1.97 12.54
N LYS A 229 20.81 1.46 13.15
CA LYS A 229 21.47 0.21 12.71
C LYS A 229 20.65 -1.06 12.99
N ARG A 230 19.63 -1.00 13.87
CA ARG A 230 18.74 -2.12 14.18
C ARG A 230 17.46 -2.15 13.36
N ILE A 231 17.23 -1.13 12.53
CA ILE A 231 16.04 -0.96 11.70
C ILE A 231 16.35 -1.21 10.21
N CYS A 232 17.61 -1.46 9.86
CA CYS A 232 18.04 -1.83 8.50
C CYS A 232 18.25 -3.33 8.37
#